data_3235521a12cafb72bbdaf7dc86d839e1
#
_entry.id   3235521a12cafb72bbdaf7dc86d839e1
#
_cell.length_a   1.000
_cell.length_b   1.000
_cell.length_c   1.000
_cell.angle_alpha   90.00
_cell.angle_beta   90.00
_cell.angle_gamma   90.00
#
_symmetry.space_group_name_H-M   'P 1'
#
loop_
_entity.id
_entity.type
_entity.pdbx_description
1 polymer ?
#
loop_
_entity_poly.entity_id
_entity_poly.type
_entity_poly.pdbx_seq_one_letter_code
_entity_poly.pdbx_strand_id
1 'polypeptide(L)'
;MHWYDKEGTPQHFVASKNGKLRASTLRDARKFGWMPSVTSVLDIMAKPGLDQWKINKAINSAINLDRHVAETDAEYTKRILANSKEETTRAAERGNRIHTMLEKAFKEEEKPKGDDEAIFNSVKSLLDINCGEQAWKSEVTFSEPRIGYGGMVDLLSDEWAIDFKTKEFGTDHKQLAYDTMAYQLMAYAVTGLEESSKESETPTVRKMANIFISATEPGLTVCHEWSKENFERYWEIFSSSLTLW
;
A
#
# COMPACT_ATOMS: atom_id res chain seq x y z
N MET A 1 -1.45 -5.59 11.65
CA MET A 1 -0.29 -6.38 11.19
C MET A 1 -0.78 -7.47 10.28
N HIS A 2 -0.11 -7.68 9.17
CA HIS A 2 -0.43 -8.70 8.18
C HIS A 2 0.70 -9.72 8.16
N TRP A 3 0.36 -10.99 7.95
CA TRP A 3 1.27 -12.12 8.03
C TRP A 3 1.15 -12.98 6.78
N TYR A 4 2.26 -13.61 6.41
CA TYR A 4 2.35 -14.52 5.27
C TYR A 4 3.07 -15.81 5.69
N ASP A 5 2.63 -16.96 5.19
CA ASP A 5 3.36 -18.21 5.35
C ASP A 5 4.54 -18.32 4.35
N LYS A 6 5.23 -19.45 4.36
CA LYS A 6 6.40 -19.67 3.51
C LYS A 6 6.06 -19.73 2.01
N GLU A 7 4.84 -20.07 1.70
CA GLU A 7 4.30 -20.15 0.35
C GLU A 7 3.74 -18.82 -0.15
N GLY A 8 3.78 -17.75 0.67
CA GLY A 8 3.25 -16.43 0.36
C GLY A 8 1.75 -16.32 0.56
N THR A 9 1.10 -17.29 1.21
CA THR A 9 -0.34 -17.23 1.48
C THR A 9 -0.62 -16.28 2.63
N PRO A 10 -1.56 -15.32 2.48
CA PRO A 10 -1.94 -14.41 3.56
C PRO A 10 -2.54 -15.14 4.77
N GLN A 11 -2.02 -14.87 5.97
CA GLN A 11 -2.44 -15.46 7.23
C GLN A 11 -2.97 -14.38 8.20
N HIS A 12 -3.92 -13.58 7.70
CA HIS A 12 -4.44 -12.41 8.44
C HIS A 12 -5.46 -12.77 9.51
N PHE A 13 -6.04 -13.96 9.44
CA PHE A 13 -7.04 -14.44 10.39
C PHE A 13 -6.74 -15.88 10.83
N VAL A 14 -7.07 -16.17 12.09
CA VAL A 14 -7.00 -17.53 12.67
C VAL A 14 -8.30 -17.87 13.39
N ALA A 15 -8.63 -19.15 13.44
CA ALA A 15 -9.72 -19.63 14.26
C ALA A 15 -9.35 -19.56 15.74
N SER A 16 -10.19 -18.94 16.55
CA SER A 16 -10.10 -18.96 18.01
C SER A 16 -10.63 -20.28 18.58
N LYS A 17 -10.41 -20.53 19.87
CA LYS A 17 -10.84 -21.77 20.54
C LYS A 17 -12.35 -22.09 20.40
N ASN A 18 -13.17 -21.05 20.22
CA ASN A 18 -14.62 -21.17 20.02
C ASN A 18 -15.04 -21.22 18.53
N GLY A 19 -14.08 -21.42 17.61
CA GLY A 19 -14.33 -21.50 16.18
C GLY A 19 -14.54 -20.17 15.45
N LYS A 20 -14.60 -19.02 16.15
CA LYS A 20 -14.73 -17.70 15.51
C LYS A 20 -13.39 -17.25 14.94
N LEU A 21 -13.42 -16.64 13.75
CA LEU A 21 -12.24 -16.01 13.17
C LEU A 21 -11.88 -14.75 13.97
N ARG A 22 -10.59 -14.59 14.23
CA ARG A 22 -10.01 -13.36 14.79
C ARG A 22 -8.76 -12.98 14.01
N ALA A 23 -8.37 -11.72 14.06
CA ALA A 23 -7.12 -11.26 13.49
C ALA A 23 -5.92 -12.01 14.08
N SER A 24 -4.98 -12.37 13.21
CA SER A 24 -3.71 -12.99 13.59
C SER A 24 -2.84 -12.03 14.38
N THR A 25 -2.13 -12.55 15.36
CA THR A 25 -1.25 -11.80 16.25
C THR A 25 0.21 -12.21 16.07
N LEU A 26 1.15 -11.43 16.60
CA LEU A 26 2.58 -11.80 16.66
C LEU A 26 2.80 -13.17 17.33
N ARG A 27 1.97 -13.52 18.34
CA ARG A 27 2.04 -14.83 18.99
C ARG A 27 1.70 -15.98 18.03
N ASP A 28 0.69 -15.77 17.18
CA ASP A 28 0.32 -16.76 16.16
C ASP A 28 1.42 -16.88 15.12
N ALA A 29 1.95 -15.76 14.65
CA ALA A 29 3.05 -15.74 13.69
C ALA A 29 4.29 -16.47 14.20
N ARG A 30 4.71 -16.22 15.44
CA ARG A 30 5.83 -16.94 16.08
C ARG A 30 5.54 -18.44 16.22
N LYS A 31 4.31 -18.81 16.53
CA LYS A 31 3.90 -20.21 16.67
C LYS A 31 3.95 -20.98 15.35
N PHE A 32 3.53 -20.34 14.25
CA PHE A 32 3.38 -20.98 12.96
C PHE A 32 4.52 -20.67 11.98
N GLY A 33 5.49 -19.85 12.37
CA GLY A 33 6.62 -19.45 11.53
C GLY A 33 6.20 -18.51 10.38
N TRP A 34 5.19 -17.67 10.60
CA TRP A 34 4.74 -16.67 9.63
C TRP A 34 5.63 -15.43 9.66
N MET A 35 5.75 -14.81 8.48
CA MET A 35 6.56 -13.63 8.27
C MET A 35 5.70 -12.36 8.26
N PRO A 36 6.22 -11.21 8.72
CA PRO A 36 5.53 -9.93 8.64
C PRO A 36 5.37 -9.48 7.18
N SER A 37 4.32 -8.69 6.93
CA SER A 37 4.23 -7.97 5.65
C SER A 37 5.26 -6.85 5.58
N VAL A 38 5.66 -6.49 4.34
CA VAL A 38 6.49 -5.31 4.05
C VAL A 38 5.95 -4.07 4.78
N THR A 39 4.64 -3.82 4.70
CA THR A 39 4.02 -2.65 5.34
C THR A 39 4.09 -2.72 6.87
N SER A 40 3.96 -3.91 7.47
CA SER A 40 4.11 -4.08 8.93
C SER A 40 5.55 -3.81 9.39
N VAL A 41 6.55 -4.20 8.59
CA VAL A 41 7.96 -3.87 8.85
C VAL A 41 8.17 -2.35 8.80
N LEU A 42 7.68 -1.67 7.77
CA LEU A 42 7.82 -0.23 7.61
C LEU A 42 6.97 0.60 8.59
N ASP A 43 6.08 -0.02 9.35
CA ASP A 43 5.29 0.66 10.41
C ASP A 43 6.14 1.12 11.60
N ILE A 44 7.38 0.61 11.75
CA ILE A 44 8.33 1.13 12.77
C ILE A 44 8.87 2.51 12.41
N MET A 45 8.78 2.92 11.16
CA MET A 45 9.28 4.22 10.70
C MET A 45 8.29 5.33 11.00
N ALA A 46 8.82 6.52 11.36
CA ALA A 46 8.00 7.72 11.48
C ALA A 46 7.38 8.10 10.14
N LYS A 47 6.10 8.48 10.18
CA LYS A 47 5.33 8.89 9.00
C LYS A 47 4.78 10.33 9.19
N PRO A 48 5.67 11.36 9.23
CA PRO A 48 5.27 12.72 9.59
C PRO A 48 4.18 13.29 8.68
N GLY A 49 4.19 12.96 7.40
CA GLY A 49 3.14 13.38 6.47
C GLY A 49 1.76 12.77 6.81
N LEU A 50 1.71 11.52 7.22
CA LEU A 50 0.48 10.86 7.67
C LEU A 50 -0.02 11.45 9.00
N ASP A 51 0.88 11.72 9.91
CA ASP A 51 0.53 12.30 11.21
C ASP A 51 -0.01 13.72 11.04
N GLN A 52 0.64 14.54 10.20
CA GLN A 52 0.14 15.88 9.85
C GLN A 52 -1.23 15.82 9.16
N TRP A 53 -1.45 14.87 8.27
CA TRP A 53 -2.75 14.67 7.62
C TRP A 53 -3.85 14.32 8.65
N LYS A 54 -3.57 13.43 9.61
CA LYS A 54 -4.51 13.10 10.70
C LYS A 54 -4.83 14.32 11.58
N ILE A 55 -3.82 15.12 11.90
CA ILE A 55 -4.02 16.39 12.64
C ILE A 55 -4.91 17.35 11.86
N ASN A 56 -4.65 17.52 10.57
CA ASN A 56 -5.45 18.39 9.70
C ASN A 56 -6.91 17.90 9.61
N LYS A 57 -7.15 16.59 9.54
CA LYS A 57 -8.51 16.01 9.57
C LYS A 57 -9.22 16.29 10.90
N ALA A 58 -8.52 16.22 12.04
CA ALA A 58 -9.09 16.54 13.34
C ALA A 58 -9.42 18.06 13.46
N ILE A 59 -8.54 18.92 12.95
CA ILE A 59 -8.78 20.39 12.93
C ILE A 59 -9.98 20.71 12.03
N ASN A 60 -10.05 20.12 10.82
CA ASN A 60 -11.18 20.34 9.92
C ASN A 60 -12.50 19.86 10.53
N SER A 61 -12.47 18.71 11.23
CA SER A 61 -13.65 18.26 12.00
C SER A 61 -14.06 19.26 13.07
N ALA A 62 -13.11 19.87 13.79
CA ALA A 62 -13.39 20.87 14.79
C ALA A 62 -13.98 22.17 14.21
N ILE A 63 -13.54 22.55 13.01
CA ILE A 63 -14.06 23.76 12.31
C ILE A 63 -15.49 23.54 11.78
N ASN A 64 -15.80 22.33 11.32
CA ASN A 64 -17.06 22.03 10.64
C ASN A 64 -18.15 21.44 11.56
N LEU A 65 -17.82 21.05 12.79
CA LEU A 65 -18.77 20.52 13.76
C LEU A 65 -19.20 21.60 14.74
N ASP A 66 -20.47 21.98 14.70
CA ASP A 66 -21.05 22.88 15.70
C ASP A 66 -21.02 22.24 17.09
N ARG A 67 -20.67 23.02 18.08
CA ARG A 67 -20.73 22.61 19.49
C ARG A 67 -22.18 22.61 19.96
N HIS A 68 -22.61 21.53 20.61
CA HIS A 68 -23.96 21.47 21.19
C HIS A 68 -24.05 22.30 22.45
N VAL A 69 -25.26 22.88 22.70
CA VAL A 69 -25.55 23.61 23.94
C VAL A 69 -25.37 22.66 25.12
N ALA A 70 -24.63 23.12 26.15
CA ALA A 70 -24.29 22.35 27.35
C ALA A 70 -23.33 21.15 27.15
N GLU A 71 -22.75 20.98 25.96
CA GLU A 71 -21.69 19.99 25.73
C GLU A 71 -20.39 20.40 26.44
N THR A 72 -19.80 19.52 27.22
CA THR A 72 -18.50 19.74 27.84
C THR A 72 -17.36 19.68 26.81
N ASP A 73 -16.19 20.26 27.14
CA ASP A 73 -15.01 20.21 26.27
C ASP A 73 -14.61 18.76 25.97
N ALA A 74 -14.72 17.86 26.93
CA ALA A 74 -14.39 16.44 26.77
C ALA A 74 -15.33 15.72 25.77
N GLU A 75 -16.63 15.99 25.86
CA GLU A 75 -17.63 15.44 24.94
C GLU A 75 -17.45 15.96 23.53
N TYR A 76 -17.23 17.27 23.38
CA TYR A 76 -16.96 17.89 22.09
C TYR A 76 -15.69 17.32 21.47
N THR A 77 -14.59 17.24 22.22
CA THR A 77 -13.33 16.64 21.75
C THR A 77 -13.52 15.19 21.30
N LYS A 78 -14.27 14.38 22.09
CA LYS A 78 -14.57 12.99 21.72
C LYS A 78 -15.34 12.92 20.39
N ARG A 79 -16.29 13.82 20.17
CA ARG A 79 -17.09 13.89 18.93
C ARG A 79 -16.24 14.31 17.72
N ILE A 80 -15.35 15.31 17.88
CA ILE A 80 -14.37 15.71 16.86
C ILE A 80 -13.49 14.52 16.45
N LEU A 81 -12.91 13.82 17.43
CA LEU A 81 -12.04 12.66 17.16
C LEU A 81 -12.79 11.51 16.49
N ALA A 82 -14.05 11.27 16.87
CA ALA A 82 -14.89 10.26 16.24
C ALA A 82 -15.17 10.60 14.77
N ASN A 83 -15.53 11.84 14.46
CA ASN A 83 -15.75 12.31 13.08
C ASN A 83 -14.49 12.23 12.23
N SER A 84 -13.36 12.70 12.76
CA SER A 84 -12.05 12.59 12.07
C SER A 84 -11.67 11.14 11.78
N LYS A 85 -11.94 10.22 12.72
CA LYS A 85 -11.72 8.79 12.52
C LYS A 85 -12.62 8.21 11.43
N GLU A 86 -13.89 8.62 11.39
CA GLU A 86 -14.83 8.19 10.35
C GLU A 86 -14.37 8.64 8.96
N GLU A 87 -13.93 9.89 8.81
CA GLU A 87 -13.36 10.39 7.56
C GLU A 87 -12.12 9.60 7.13
N THR A 88 -11.24 9.29 8.07
CA THR A 88 -10.05 8.46 7.83
C THR A 88 -10.44 7.06 7.36
N THR A 89 -11.46 6.46 7.98
CA THR A 89 -11.98 5.14 7.60
C THR A 89 -12.57 5.17 6.19
N ARG A 90 -13.39 6.18 5.86
CA ARG A 90 -13.96 6.35 4.52
C ARG A 90 -12.87 6.53 3.45
N ALA A 91 -11.78 7.23 3.75
CA ALA A 91 -10.65 7.38 2.83
C ALA A 91 -9.97 6.02 2.56
N ALA A 92 -9.74 5.22 3.61
CA ALA A 92 -9.18 3.87 3.48
C ALA A 92 -10.11 2.92 2.70
N GLU A 93 -11.42 2.94 2.98
CA GLU A 93 -12.42 2.15 2.26
C GLU A 93 -12.48 2.50 0.78
N ARG A 94 -12.37 3.81 0.44
CA ARG A 94 -12.29 4.27 -0.95
C ARG A 94 -11.04 3.73 -1.63
N GLY A 95 -9.88 3.78 -0.96
CA GLY A 95 -8.65 3.20 -1.46
C GLY A 95 -8.80 1.71 -1.76
N ASN A 96 -9.30 0.94 -0.79
CA ASN A 96 -9.51 -0.51 -0.94
C ASN A 96 -10.48 -0.82 -2.10
N ARG A 97 -11.56 -0.04 -2.25
CA ARG A 97 -12.50 -0.20 -3.36
C ARG A 97 -11.83 -0.02 -4.72
N ILE A 98 -10.98 1.01 -4.85
CA ILE A 98 -10.27 1.29 -6.10
C ILE A 98 -9.27 0.18 -6.39
N HIS A 99 -8.50 -0.29 -5.41
CA HIS A 99 -7.59 -1.44 -5.58
C HIS A 99 -8.34 -2.68 -6.05
N THR A 100 -9.45 -3.06 -5.37
CA THR A 100 -10.27 -4.22 -5.77
C THR A 100 -10.84 -4.06 -7.19
N MET A 101 -11.25 -2.85 -7.57
CA MET A 101 -11.73 -2.58 -8.93
C MET A 101 -10.62 -2.78 -9.97
N LEU A 102 -9.43 -2.23 -9.70
CA LEU A 102 -8.27 -2.37 -10.60
C LEU A 102 -7.82 -3.84 -10.69
N GLU A 103 -7.77 -4.55 -9.55
CA GLU A 103 -7.46 -5.98 -9.52
C GLU A 103 -8.35 -6.76 -10.48
N LYS A 104 -9.67 -6.63 -10.34
CA LYS A 104 -10.66 -7.33 -11.17
C LYS A 104 -10.52 -6.95 -12.65
N ALA A 105 -10.26 -5.67 -12.93
CA ALA A 105 -10.11 -5.17 -14.29
C ALA A 105 -8.82 -5.71 -14.96
N PHE A 106 -7.69 -5.76 -14.25
CA PHE A 106 -6.45 -6.33 -14.76
C PHE A 106 -6.48 -7.86 -14.89
N LYS A 107 -7.29 -8.54 -14.07
CA LYS A 107 -7.57 -9.98 -14.21
C LYS A 107 -8.64 -10.29 -15.26
N GLU A 108 -9.21 -9.26 -15.92
CA GLU A 108 -10.31 -9.38 -16.88
C GLU A 108 -11.59 -10.03 -16.31
N GLU A 109 -11.74 -10.04 -14.98
CA GLU A 109 -12.91 -10.61 -14.29
C GLU A 109 -14.14 -9.71 -14.40
N GLU A 110 -13.93 -8.39 -14.39
CA GLU A 110 -15.01 -7.39 -14.44
C GLU A 110 -14.55 -6.14 -15.22
N LYS A 111 -15.40 -5.68 -16.16
CA LYS A 111 -15.15 -4.42 -16.88
C LYS A 111 -15.66 -3.23 -16.06
N PRO A 112 -14.80 -2.27 -15.71
CA PRO A 112 -15.23 -1.06 -15.00
C PRO A 112 -16.22 -0.23 -15.81
N LYS A 113 -17.04 0.58 -15.13
CA LYS A 113 -18.05 1.45 -15.75
C LYS A 113 -18.08 2.81 -15.07
N GLY A 114 -18.49 3.85 -15.82
CA GLY A 114 -18.60 5.20 -15.28
C GLY A 114 -17.26 5.76 -14.77
N ASP A 115 -17.23 6.27 -13.54
CA ASP A 115 -16.01 6.83 -12.93
C ASP A 115 -14.90 5.77 -12.79
N ASP A 116 -15.26 4.52 -12.53
CA ASP A 116 -14.30 3.41 -12.43
C ASP A 116 -13.65 3.11 -13.80
N GLU A 117 -14.39 3.26 -14.90
CA GLU A 117 -13.85 3.14 -16.25
C GLU A 117 -12.86 4.27 -16.55
N ALA A 118 -13.18 5.50 -16.17
CA ALA A 118 -12.28 6.64 -16.33
C ALA A 118 -10.98 6.43 -15.54
N ILE A 119 -11.06 5.94 -14.30
CA ILE A 119 -9.89 5.61 -13.48
C ILE A 119 -9.05 4.52 -14.14
N PHE A 120 -9.67 3.41 -14.53
CA PHE A 120 -8.96 2.27 -15.14
C PHE A 120 -8.26 2.67 -16.44
N ASN A 121 -8.95 3.38 -17.34
CA ASN A 121 -8.40 3.83 -18.62
C ASN A 121 -7.23 4.79 -18.40
N SER A 122 -7.31 5.69 -17.41
CA SER A 122 -6.21 6.59 -17.08
C SER A 122 -5.00 5.84 -16.52
N VAL A 123 -5.21 4.90 -15.58
CA VAL A 123 -4.14 4.04 -15.05
C VAL A 123 -3.49 3.24 -16.18
N LYS A 124 -4.29 2.59 -17.04
CA LYS A 124 -3.79 1.80 -18.15
C LYS A 124 -2.96 2.66 -19.12
N SER A 125 -3.46 3.83 -19.49
CA SER A 125 -2.73 4.77 -20.37
C SER A 125 -1.39 5.20 -19.76
N LEU A 126 -1.34 5.49 -18.45
CA LEU A 126 -0.09 5.82 -17.78
C LEU A 126 0.90 4.65 -17.77
N LEU A 127 0.44 3.43 -17.54
CA LEU A 127 1.28 2.23 -17.58
C LEU A 127 1.82 2.01 -19.00
N ASP A 128 0.98 2.12 -20.03
CA ASP A 128 1.40 1.96 -21.42
C ASP A 128 2.47 3.00 -21.83
N ILE A 129 2.31 4.26 -21.38
CA ILE A 129 3.25 5.36 -21.66
C ILE A 129 4.59 5.18 -20.93
N ASN A 130 4.56 4.82 -19.62
CA ASN A 130 5.76 4.83 -18.77
C ASN A 130 6.47 3.48 -18.73
N CYS A 131 5.72 2.38 -18.86
CA CYS A 131 6.24 1.02 -18.71
C CYS A 131 6.31 0.26 -20.03
N GLY A 132 5.60 0.72 -21.07
CA GLY A 132 5.42 -0.01 -22.32
C GLY A 132 4.46 -1.20 -22.16
N GLU A 133 4.42 -2.06 -23.18
CA GLU A 133 3.61 -3.28 -23.15
C GLU A 133 4.19 -4.29 -22.15
N GLN A 134 3.40 -4.69 -21.17
CA GLN A 134 3.81 -5.60 -20.10
C GLN A 134 2.77 -6.71 -19.88
N ALA A 135 3.23 -7.91 -19.54
CA ALA A 135 2.37 -9.00 -19.06
C ALA A 135 2.11 -8.82 -17.54
N TRP A 136 1.14 -7.98 -17.21
CA TRP A 136 0.82 -7.66 -15.82
C TRP A 136 0.18 -8.82 -15.09
N LYS A 137 0.66 -9.07 -13.86
CA LYS A 137 0.02 -9.92 -12.85
C LYS A 137 -0.46 -9.02 -11.72
N SER A 138 -1.75 -9.10 -11.37
CA SER A 138 -2.36 -8.27 -10.31
C SER A 138 -2.46 -9.01 -8.99
N GLU A 139 -2.29 -8.27 -7.88
CA GLU A 139 -2.39 -8.76 -6.50
C GLU A 139 -1.51 -10.00 -6.26
N VAL A 140 -0.23 -9.89 -6.63
CA VAL A 140 0.73 -10.98 -6.50
C VAL A 140 1.19 -11.09 -5.06
N THR A 141 0.75 -12.14 -4.37
CA THR A 141 1.25 -12.46 -3.02
C THR A 141 2.57 -13.21 -3.10
N PHE A 142 3.45 -12.94 -2.15
CA PHE A 142 4.78 -13.55 -2.10
C PHE A 142 5.29 -13.68 -0.66
N SER A 143 6.31 -14.49 -0.50
CA SER A 143 7.16 -14.50 0.69
C SER A 143 8.63 -14.71 0.30
N GLU A 144 9.51 -14.16 1.14
CA GLU A 144 10.95 -14.34 1.07
C GLU A 144 11.45 -15.00 2.38
N PRO A 145 11.29 -16.32 2.51
CA PRO A 145 11.57 -17.01 3.78
C PRO A 145 13.02 -16.93 4.25
N ARG A 146 13.99 -16.77 3.31
CA ARG A 146 15.41 -16.61 3.65
C ARG A 146 15.69 -15.26 4.30
N ILE A 147 14.93 -14.22 3.92
CA ILE A 147 15.08 -12.86 4.41
C ILE A 147 14.12 -12.61 5.58
N GLY A 148 12.91 -13.18 5.55
CA GLY A 148 11.97 -13.16 6.66
C GLY A 148 10.81 -12.16 6.51
N TYR A 149 10.34 -11.89 5.30
CA TYR A 149 9.18 -11.03 5.06
C TYR A 149 8.29 -11.58 3.94
N GLY A 150 7.10 -11.03 3.81
CA GLY A 150 6.17 -11.33 2.72
C GLY A 150 5.34 -10.12 2.36
N GLY A 151 4.52 -10.22 1.33
CA GLY A 151 3.72 -9.09 0.86
C GLY A 151 2.76 -9.45 -0.25
N MET A 152 2.15 -8.38 -0.77
CA MET A 152 1.30 -8.41 -1.94
C MET A 152 1.60 -7.18 -2.79
N VAL A 153 1.86 -7.40 -4.06
CA VAL A 153 2.18 -6.35 -5.05
C VAL A 153 0.95 -6.10 -5.88
N ASP A 154 0.54 -4.85 -6.04
CA ASP A 154 -0.67 -4.49 -6.78
C ASP A 154 -0.58 -4.90 -8.25
N LEU A 155 0.53 -4.54 -8.93
CA LEU A 155 0.88 -5.05 -10.26
C LEU A 155 2.35 -5.41 -10.34
N LEU A 156 2.63 -6.57 -10.91
CA LEU A 156 3.96 -7.10 -11.13
C LEU A 156 4.11 -7.59 -12.57
N SER A 157 5.23 -7.25 -13.19
CA SER A 157 5.70 -7.87 -14.43
C SER A 157 7.15 -8.34 -14.27
N ASP A 158 7.75 -8.86 -15.33
CA ASP A 158 9.17 -9.24 -15.30
C ASP A 158 10.09 -8.02 -15.12
N GLU A 159 9.66 -6.84 -15.59
CA GLU A 159 10.45 -5.61 -15.56
C GLU A 159 10.03 -4.60 -14.49
N TRP A 160 8.78 -4.66 -13.98
CA TRP A 160 8.21 -3.63 -13.12
C TRP A 160 7.50 -4.17 -11.89
N ALA A 161 7.62 -3.42 -10.80
CA ALA A 161 6.77 -3.51 -9.60
C ALA A 161 6.02 -2.19 -9.43
N ILE A 162 4.70 -2.24 -9.42
CA ILE A 162 3.81 -1.08 -9.30
C ILE A 162 2.98 -1.19 -8.04
N ASP A 163 2.81 -0.05 -7.36
CA ASP A 163 1.95 0.06 -6.19
C ASP A 163 1.01 1.26 -6.38
N PHE A 164 -0.29 1.03 -6.22
CA PHE A 164 -1.33 2.06 -6.35
C PHE A 164 -1.51 2.84 -5.06
N LYS A 165 -1.68 4.14 -5.17
CA LYS A 165 -1.94 5.02 -4.02
C LYS A 165 -3.10 5.96 -4.31
N THR A 166 -4.21 5.78 -3.62
CA THR A 166 -5.35 6.70 -3.68
C THR A 166 -5.13 7.85 -2.72
N LYS A 167 -5.20 9.09 -3.22
CA LYS A 167 -5.05 10.33 -2.44
C LYS A 167 -6.02 11.40 -2.91
N GLU A 168 -6.34 12.34 -2.02
CA GLU A 168 -7.06 13.57 -2.38
C GLU A 168 -6.07 14.55 -3.02
N PHE A 169 -6.17 14.79 -4.33
CA PHE A 169 -5.37 15.81 -5.05
C PHE A 169 -6.06 16.23 -6.34
N GLY A 170 -5.76 17.46 -6.77
CA GLY A 170 -6.15 18.02 -8.06
C GLY A 170 -4.95 18.20 -8.99
N THR A 171 -5.14 18.86 -10.11
CA THR A 171 -4.09 19.15 -11.11
C THR A 171 -2.96 20.03 -10.58
N ASP A 172 -3.18 20.79 -9.49
CA ASP A 172 -2.21 21.66 -8.83
C ASP A 172 -1.41 20.96 -7.71
N HIS A 173 -1.43 19.60 -7.67
CA HIS A 173 -0.75 18.82 -6.64
C HIS A 173 0.75 19.16 -6.56
N LYS A 174 1.30 19.19 -5.32
CA LYS A 174 2.72 19.46 -5.10
C LYS A 174 3.50 18.15 -4.99
N GLN A 175 3.44 17.49 -3.83
CA GLN A 175 4.19 16.27 -3.56
C GLN A 175 3.25 15.14 -3.21
N LEU A 176 3.27 14.07 -4.01
CA LEU A 176 2.50 12.86 -3.78
C LEU A 176 3.35 11.71 -3.22
N ALA A 177 4.59 11.59 -3.69
CA ALA A 177 5.51 10.52 -3.33
C ALA A 177 6.30 10.83 -2.05
N TYR A 178 6.53 9.82 -1.22
CA TYR A 178 7.36 9.86 -0.02
C TYR A 178 8.30 8.65 0.01
N ASP A 179 9.50 8.80 0.53
CA ASP A 179 10.55 7.78 0.52
C ASP A 179 10.11 6.42 1.08
N THR A 180 9.21 6.40 2.07
CA THR A 180 8.67 5.14 2.61
C THR A 180 7.95 4.29 1.56
N MET A 181 7.44 4.88 0.47
CA MET A 181 6.84 4.17 -0.66
C MET A 181 7.91 3.51 -1.53
N ALA A 182 9.09 4.16 -1.69
CA ALA A 182 10.23 3.56 -2.36
C ALA A 182 10.73 2.32 -1.61
N TYR A 183 10.81 2.38 -0.28
CA TYR A 183 11.23 1.23 0.54
C TYR A 183 10.26 0.06 0.44
N GLN A 184 8.96 0.34 0.38
CA GLN A 184 7.92 -0.66 0.12
C GLN A 184 8.09 -1.30 -1.25
N LEU A 185 8.21 -0.49 -2.30
CA LEU A 185 8.37 -0.97 -3.66
C LEU A 185 9.70 -1.72 -3.85
N MET A 186 10.78 -1.30 -3.18
CA MET A 186 12.06 -2.01 -3.24
C MET A 186 11.94 -3.45 -2.74
N ALA A 187 11.23 -3.66 -1.61
CA ALA A 187 10.95 -5.00 -1.11
C ALA A 187 10.10 -5.83 -2.10
N TYR A 188 9.27 -5.20 -2.89
CA TYR A 188 8.48 -5.85 -3.95
C TYR A 188 9.31 -6.13 -5.21
N ALA A 189 10.18 -5.19 -5.59
CA ALA A 189 10.96 -5.28 -6.83
C ALA A 189 11.99 -6.41 -6.83
N VAL A 190 12.49 -6.80 -5.66
CA VAL A 190 13.44 -7.91 -5.50
C VAL A 190 12.79 -9.28 -5.33
N THR A 191 11.46 -9.34 -5.21
CA THR A 191 10.77 -10.59 -4.92
C THR A 191 10.83 -11.57 -6.09
N GLY A 192 11.03 -12.86 -5.81
CA GLY A 192 11.08 -13.92 -6.82
C GLY A 192 12.23 -13.77 -7.82
N LEU A 193 13.22 -12.92 -7.56
CA LEU A 193 14.48 -12.92 -8.28
C LEU A 193 15.28 -14.10 -7.71
N GLU A 194 15.25 -15.23 -8.41
CA GLU A 194 16.13 -16.36 -8.07
C GLU A 194 17.57 -15.86 -8.12
N GLU A 195 18.37 -16.25 -7.12
CA GLU A 195 19.81 -16.22 -7.26
C GLU A 195 20.13 -17.06 -8.51
N SER A 196 20.38 -16.38 -9.63
CA SER A 196 20.84 -17.06 -10.82
C SER A 196 22.11 -17.78 -10.43
N SER A 197 22.03 -19.10 -10.31
CA SER A 197 23.16 -20.01 -10.01
C SER A 197 24.19 -20.04 -11.14
N LYS A 198 24.22 -19.04 -12.01
CA LYS A 198 25.18 -18.83 -13.09
C LYS A 198 26.03 -17.61 -12.79
N GLU A 199 27.29 -17.85 -12.67
CA GLU A 199 28.40 -17.00 -12.23
C GLU A 199 28.61 -15.64 -12.93
N SER A 200 27.63 -14.99 -13.54
CA SER A 200 27.93 -13.75 -14.28
C SER A 200 26.88 -12.66 -14.39
N GLU A 201 25.66 -12.81 -13.84
CA GLU A 201 24.70 -11.72 -13.94
C GLU A 201 24.07 -11.40 -12.58
N THR A 202 24.35 -10.19 -12.06
CA THR A 202 23.57 -9.61 -10.97
C THR A 202 22.09 -9.63 -11.34
N PRO A 203 21.20 -10.20 -10.50
CA PRO A 203 19.77 -10.21 -10.79
C PRO A 203 19.30 -8.80 -11.07
N THR A 204 18.69 -8.60 -12.23
CA THR A 204 18.19 -7.28 -12.62
C THR A 204 16.98 -6.94 -11.77
N VAL A 205 17.15 -6.08 -10.77
CA VAL A 205 16.05 -5.57 -9.94
C VAL A 205 15.02 -4.87 -10.84
N ARG A 206 13.74 -5.18 -10.64
CA ARG A 206 12.64 -4.54 -11.37
C ARG A 206 12.64 -3.03 -11.18
N LYS A 207 12.20 -2.31 -12.19
CA LYS A 207 11.86 -0.90 -12.06
C LYS A 207 10.68 -0.73 -11.11
N MET A 208 10.57 0.44 -10.51
CA MET A 208 9.59 0.72 -9.48
C MET A 208 8.82 2.00 -9.78
N ALA A 209 7.49 1.97 -9.69
CA ALA A 209 6.69 3.18 -9.75
C ALA A 209 5.47 3.11 -8.83
N ASN A 210 5.09 4.27 -8.30
CA ASN A 210 3.76 4.48 -7.71
C ASN A 210 2.85 5.12 -8.75
N ILE A 211 1.64 4.60 -8.87
CA ILE A 211 0.56 5.26 -9.60
C ILE A 211 -0.38 5.89 -8.57
N PHE A 212 -0.39 7.22 -8.54
CA PHE A 212 -1.30 8.00 -7.70
C PHE A 212 -2.62 8.19 -8.43
N ILE A 213 -3.72 7.89 -7.72
CA ILE A 213 -5.10 7.98 -8.23
C ILE A 213 -5.83 9.01 -7.40
N SER A 214 -6.37 10.04 -8.06
CA SER A 214 -7.13 11.08 -7.37
C SER A 214 -8.45 10.53 -6.83
N ALA A 215 -8.69 10.79 -5.55
CA ALA A 215 -9.95 10.49 -4.89
C ALA A 215 -11.02 11.57 -5.11
N THR A 216 -10.63 12.72 -5.67
CA THR A 216 -11.50 13.88 -5.88
C THR A 216 -11.81 14.12 -7.36
N GLU A 217 -10.93 13.71 -8.27
CA GLU A 217 -11.08 13.89 -9.70
C GLU A 217 -10.94 12.54 -10.42
N PRO A 218 -12.05 11.81 -10.71
CA PRO A 218 -12.00 10.54 -11.41
C PRO A 218 -11.28 10.64 -12.75
N GLY A 219 -10.30 9.75 -12.97
CA GLY A 219 -9.47 9.77 -14.18
C GLY A 219 -8.21 10.64 -14.08
N LEU A 220 -8.04 11.44 -13.02
CA LEU A 220 -6.76 12.11 -12.75
C LEU A 220 -5.81 11.13 -12.07
N THR A 221 -4.72 10.80 -12.76
CA THR A 221 -3.67 9.89 -12.27
C THR A 221 -2.29 10.45 -12.52
N VAL A 222 -1.32 10.09 -11.69
CA VAL A 222 0.08 10.53 -11.79
C VAL A 222 1.00 9.34 -11.58
N CYS A 223 1.97 9.15 -12.47
CA CYS A 223 3.04 8.17 -12.32
C CYS A 223 4.26 8.82 -11.65
N HIS A 224 4.82 8.15 -10.66
CA HIS A 224 6.10 8.50 -10.07
C HIS A 224 7.03 7.29 -10.15
N GLU A 225 8.00 7.34 -11.06
CA GLU A 225 9.06 6.34 -11.18
C GLU A 225 10.19 6.65 -10.19
N TRP A 226 10.66 5.61 -9.50
CA TRP A 226 11.78 5.71 -8.57
C TRP A 226 13.11 5.45 -9.30
N SER A 227 14.10 6.35 -9.09
CA SER A 227 15.40 6.24 -9.74
C SER A 227 16.16 4.99 -9.28
N LYS A 228 16.67 4.23 -10.24
CA LYS A 228 17.51 3.05 -9.99
C LYS A 228 18.79 3.37 -9.21
N GLU A 229 19.30 4.59 -9.32
CA GLU A 229 20.51 5.04 -8.59
C GLU A 229 20.38 4.96 -7.08
N ASN A 230 19.12 4.95 -6.58
CA ASN A 230 18.83 4.90 -5.15
C ASN A 230 18.42 3.49 -4.66
N PHE A 231 18.38 2.47 -5.51
CA PHE A 231 17.85 1.15 -5.16
C PHE A 231 18.61 0.47 -4.03
N GLU A 232 19.96 0.57 -4.06
CA GLU A 232 20.81 0.04 -2.99
C GLU A 232 20.46 0.67 -1.64
N ARG A 233 20.35 2.00 -1.60
CA ARG A 233 19.94 2.74 -0.40
C ARG A 233 18.54 2.37 0.07
N TYR A 234 17.56 2.20 -0.84
CA TYR A 234 16.20 1.81 -0.48
C TYR A 234 16.18 0.41 0.13
N TRP A 235 16.98 -0.50 -0.41
CA TRP A 235 17.12 -1.85 0.12
C TRP A 235 17.79 -1.86 1.51
N GLU A 236 18.86 -1.10 1.70
CA GLU A 236 19.54 -0.96 3.00
C GLU A 236 18.59 -0.45 4.09
N ILE A 237 17.74 0.53 3.77
CA ILE A 237 16.77 1.07 4.72
C ILE A 237 15.70 0.05 5.05
N PHE A 238 15.14 -0.65 4.04
CA PHE A 238 14.15 -1.70 4.27
C PHE A 238 14.73 -2.86 5.10
N SER A 239 15.91 -3.38 4.75
CA SER A 239 16.55 -4.49 5.46
C SER A 239 16.94 -4.14 6.89
N SER A 240 17.38 -2.90 7.12
CA SER A 240 17.62 -2.37 8.47
C SER A 240 16.32 -2.29 9.28
N SER A 241 15.23 -1.84 8.66
CA SER A 241 13.91 -1.81 9.29
C SER A 241 13.42 -3.21 9.66
N LEU A 242 13.64 -4.20 8.78
CA LEU A 242 13.31 -5.60 9.05
C LEU A 242 14.12 -6.16 10.22
N THR A 243 15.40 -5.78 10.34
CA THR A 243 16.27 -6.19 11.46
C THR A 243 15.80 -5.60 12.80
N LEU A 244 15.28 -4.39 12.79
CA LEU A 244 14.76 -3.71 13.99
C LEU A 244 13.36 -4.20 14.38
N TRP A 245 12.58 -4.67 13.43
CA TRP A 245 11.22 -5.16 13.63
C TRP A 245 11.20 -6.48 14.40
#